data_0d6881f0a3266af5c4acdbfdb754a97f
#
_entry.id   0d6881f0a3266af5c4acdbfdb754a97f
#
_cell.length_a   1.000
_cell.length_b   1.000
_cell.length_c   1.000
_cell.angle_alpha   90.00
_cell.angle_beta   90.00
_cell.angle_gamma   90.00
#
_symmetry.space_group_name_H-M   'P 1'
#
loop_
_entity.id
_entity.type
_entity.pdbx_description
1 polymer ?
#
loop_
_entity_poly.entity_id
_entity_poly.type
_entity_poly.pdbx_seq_one_letter_code
_entity_poly.pdbx_strand_id
1 'polypeptide(L)'
;MIWLKVYHWNLLNENFLFVELTIHQKTKYLPLSNGTPKQETEKVILLFFCPESGRKEGAHLPCPHCKITIIKRSNNESAVSAAAYQSGEKLFSEYDQEQKYYPYKNEVTHKEILLPPHAPPEFADRNTLWNSAEAQEKQWNSQLARRFVLAIPREIPPEQYAGLIRDYCREFFVSKGMIADFAIHDKGDGNPHAHILLTMRAMDEKGKWLPKSRKVYDLDENGERIRLPSGRWKSHKENTVDWNDRKYAEIWRQGWADTANRYLEANSRPERLDLRSYARQGIDKIPTVHMGPAVCQMEKKGIQTNIGNLNRDIKSANSLMQSIRQMVRHLKGWIADLKEKKAALMEALEQTKEPTIPELLSQYLELRSGQRADWTSRGKLKGTVADFNKVQAAMDFLRKKGISTVESLDTRLDEISQTAVSVMEGVKKSEKWC
;
A
#
# COMPACT_ATOMS: atom_id res chain seq x y z
N MET A 1 18.36 5.42 -27.24
CA MET A 1 18.85 4.53 -26.18
C MET A 1 19.14 5.41 -24.98
N ILE A 2 18.56 5.13 -23.85
CA ILE A 2 18.72 5.94 -22.62
C ILE A 2 19.69 5.19 -21.72
N TRP A 3 20.78 5.83 -21.33
CA TRP A 3 21.71 5.30 -20.33
C TRP A 3 21.57 6.09 -19.05
N LEU A 4 21.42 5.38 -17.92
CA LEU A 4 21.32 5.97 -16.59
C LEU A 4 22.60 5.57 -15.83
N LYS A 5 23.37 6.56 -15.38
CA LYS A 5 24.48 6.35 -14.45
C LYS A 5 24.18 7.06 -13.14
N VAL A 6 24.31 6.36 -12.04
CA VAL A 6 24.05 6.87 -10.70
C VAL A 6 25.39 6.92 -9.95
N TYR A 7 25.70 8.08 -9.39
CA TYR A 7 26.90 8.30 -8.58
C TYR A 7 26.50 8.76 -7.18
N HIS A 8 27.09 8.11 -6.16
CA HIS A 8 27.00 8.54 -4.76
C HIS A 8 28.22 9.42 -4.43
N TRP A 9 27.99 10.61 -3.93
CA TRP A 9 29.05 11.47 -3.43
C TRP A 9 28.72 12.02 -2.04
N ASN A 10 29.67 11.87 -1.08
CA ASN A 10 29.59 12.49 0.23
C ASN A 10 30.44 13.76 0.23
N LEU A 11 29.82 14.91 0.33
CA LEU A 11 30.50 16.18 0.55
C LEU A 11 29.95 16.81 1.83
N LEU A 12 30.83 17.09 2.78
CA LEU A 12 30.51 17.81 4.03
C LEU A 12 29.35 17.20 4.85
N ASN A 13 29.38 15.89 5.10
CA ASN A 13 28.32 15.16 5.86
C ASN A 13 26.92 15.11 5.22
N GLU A 14 26.77 15.51 3.99
CA GLU A 14 25.50 15.39 3.25
C GLU A 14 25.65 14.43 2.07
N ASN A 15 24.68 13.51 1.95
CA ASN A 15 24.65 12.52 0.86
C ASN A 15 23.96 13.11 -0.37
N PHE A 16 24.71 13.27 -1.46
CA PHE A 16 24.18 13.69 -2.75
C PHE A 16 24.06 12.49 -3.69
N LEU A 17 22.93 12.39 -4.37
CA LEU A 17 22.72 11.43 -5.43
C LEU A 17 22.79 12.15 -6.77
N PHE A 18 23.77 11.81 -7.59
CA PHE A 18 23.88 12.30 -8.95
C PHE A 18 23.29 11.31 -9.93
N VAL A 19 22.34 11.74 -10.72
CA VAL A 19 21.77 10.96 -11.82
C VAL A 19 22.11 11.62 -13.13
N GLU A 20 22.97 10.96 -13.92
CA GLU A 20 23.32 11.41 -15.27
C GLU A 20 22.39 10.70 -16.27
N LEU A 21 21.54 11.48 -16.93
CA LEU A 21 20.61 11.00 -17.96
C LEU A 21 21.17 11.37 -19.33
N THR A 22 21.60 10.40 -20.11
CA THR A 22 22.05 10.63 -21.49
C THR A 22 20.94 10.19 -22.44
N ILE A 23 20.33 11.15 -23.14
CA ILE A 23 19.26 10.91 -24.11
C ILE A 23 19.86 10.98 -25.52
N HIS A 24 19.83 9.84 -26.23
CA HIS A 24 20.13 9.82 -27.66
C HIS A 24 18.84 10.01 -28.46
N GLN A 25 18.63 11.22 -29.00
CA GLN A 25 17.55 11.45 -29.96
C GLN A 25 17.94 10.90 -31.33
N LYS A 26 17.12 10.00 -31.88
CA LYS A 26 17.14 9.64 -33.29
C LYS A 26 16.36 10.69 -34.06
N THR A 27 17.05 11.67 -34.68
CA THR A 27 16.44 12.55 -35.69
C THR A 27 16.20 11.76 -36.97
N LYS A 28 14.98 11.76 -37.48
CA LYS A 28 14.64 11.28 -38.83
C LYS A 28 15.23 12.28 -39.84
N TYR A 29 16.20 11.86 -40.64
CA TYR A 29 16.78 12.67 -41.69
C TYR A 29 15.96 12.60 -42.98
N LEU A 30 15.72 13.76 -43.57
CA LEU A 30 15.62 13.98 -45.03
C LEU A 30 17.02 14.21 -45.58
N PRO A 31 17.44 13.59 -46.71
CA PRO A 31 18.81 13.71 -47.20
C PRO A 31 19.01 14.96 -48.04
N LEU A 32 19.90 15.86 -47.63
CA LEU A 32 20.55 16.84 -48.49
C LEU A 32 22.01 17.00 -48.06
N SER A 33 22.91 16.60 -48.99
CA SER A 33 24.30 16.97 -49.24
C SER A 33 25.31 17.06 -48.08
N ASN A 34 26.30 16.13 -48.18
CA ASN A 34 27.71 16.21 -47.78
C ASN A 34 28.05 16.97 -46.47
N GLY A 35 28.01 16.27 -45.37
CA GLY A 35 28.61 16.66 -44.09
C GLY A 35 28.37 15.56 -43.06
N THR A 36 29.44 15.04 -42.43
CA THR A 36 29.34 14.07 -41.32
C THR A 36 28.54 14.67 -40.18
N PRO A 37 27.47 14.03 -39.70
CA PRO A 37 26.67 14.55 -38.59
C PRO A 37 27.42 14.44 -37.29
N LYS A 38 27.71 15.53 -36.62
CA LYS A 38 28.05 15.55 -35.19
C LYS A 38 26.82 15.17 -34.40
N GLN A 39 26.89 14.05 -33.66
CA GLN A 39 25.89 13.71 -32.65
C GLN A 39 26.03 14.72 -31.50
N GLU A 40 25.08 15.62 -31.37
CA GLU A 40 24.90 16.38 -30.15
C GLU A 40 24.23 15.51 -29.11
N THR A 41 24.97 15.19 -28.06
CA THR A 41 24.47 14.54 -26.86
C THR A 41 24.16 15.62 -25.83
N GLU A 42 22.90 15.87 -25.58
CA GLU A 42 22.51 16.68 -24.43
C GLU A 42 22.67 15.86 -23.15
N LYS A 43 23.55 16.34 -22.28
CA LYS A 43 23.72 15.81 -20.92
C LYS A 43 22.91 16.66 -19.97
N VAL A 44 21.83 16.07 -19.41
CA VAL A 44 21.07 16.71 -18.34
C VAL A 44 21.59 16.16 -17.02
N ILE A 45 22.27 16.99 -16.23
CA ILE A 45 22.72 16.64 -14.88
C ILE A 45 21.65 17.12 -13.90
N LEU A 46 20.94 16.19 -13.29
CA LEU A 46 19.96 16.47 -12.24
C LEU A 46 20.64 16.25 -10.88
N LEU A 47 20.82 17.33 -10.13
CA LEU A 47 21.27 17.32 -8.75
C LEU A 47 20.08 17.06 -7.84
N PHE A 48 20.06 15.91 -7.17
CA PHE A 48 19.09 15.64 -6.13
C PHE A 48 19.75 15.82 -4.76
N PHE A 49 19.24 16.75 -3.99
CA PHE A 49 19.50 16.82 -2.55
C PHE A 49 18.68 15.71 -1.89
N CYS A 50 19.33 14.74 -1.26
CA CYS A 50 18.70 13.77 -0.40
C CYS A 50 18.83 14.31 1.03
N PRO A 51 17.85 15.04 1.59
CA PRO A 51 17.88 15.34 3.00
C PRO A 51 17.86 14.00 3.71
N GLU A 52 18.86 13.75 4.56
CA GLU A 52 18.73 12.70 5.57
C GLU A 52 17.40 12.98 6.27
N SER A 53 16.39 12.20 5.94
CA SER A 53 15.20 12.15 6.75
C SER A 53 15.68 11.73 8.12
N GLY A 54 15.74 12.72 9.04
CA GLY A 54 15.96 12.45 10.43
C GLY A 54 15.12 11.23 10.75
N ARG A 55 15.75 10.14 11.18
CA ARG A 55 15.06 8.98 11.71
C ARG A 55 14.22 9.50 12.87
N LYS A 56 12.98 9.86 12.59
CA LYS A 56 11.95 9.64 13.60
C LYS A 56 12.03 8.15 13.82
N GLU A 57 12.40 7.75 15.00
CA GLU A 57 12.32 6.37 15.47
C GLU A 57 10.99 5.85 14.94
N GLY A 58 11.07 5.01 13.88
CA GLY A 58 9.88 4.51 13.23
C GLY A 58 9.13 3.73 14.29
N ALA A 59 7.88 4.03 14.52
CA ALA A 59 7.00 3.25 15.37
C ALA A 59 7.28 1.77 15.06
N HIS A 60 7.81 1.05 16.04
CA HIS A 60 8.21 -0.34 15.90
C HIS A 60 6.90 -1.11 15.70
N LEU A 61 6.57 -1.48 14.46
CA LEU A 61 5.38 -2.29 14.21
C LEU A 61 5.57 -3.64 14.88
N PRO A 62 4.56 -4.15 15.63
CA PRO A 62 4.62 -5.47 16.23
C PRO A 62 4.94 -6.52 15.17
N CYS A 63 5.76 -7.51 15.52
CA CYS A 63 6.14 -8.57 14.58
C CYS A 63 4.90 -9.40 14.20
N PRO A 64 4.44 -9.38 12.94
CA PRO A 64 3.22 -10.07 12.53
C PRO A 64 3.49 -11.54 12.28
N HIS A 65 3.88 -12.30 13.33
CA HIS A 65 4.13 -13.73 13.21
C HIS A 65 3.01 -14.57 13.82
N CYS A 66 2.33 -15.33 12.95
CA CYS A 66 1.33 -16.33 13.33
C CYS A 66 1.54 -17.56 12.44
N LYS A 67 2.25 -18.55 12.94
CA LYS A 67 2.53 -19.81 12.24
C LYS A 67 1.59 -20.89 12.74
N ILE A 68 0.86 -21.51 11.80
CA ILE A 68 -0.05 -22.64 12.08
C ILE A 68 0.52 -23.89 11.40
N THR A 69 0.72 -24.95 12.16
CA THR A 69 1.22 -26.25 11.67
C THR A 69 0.42 -27.39 12.26
N ILE A 70 0.45 -28.53 11.57
CA ILE A 70 -0.15 -29.79 12.06
C ILE A 70 0.97 -30.73 12.42
N ILE A 71 0.95 -31.25 13.64
CA ILE A 71 1.81 -32.33 14.12
C ILE A 71 1.25 -33.63 13.56
N LYS A 72 2.08 -34.37 12.81
CA LYS A 72 1.66 -35.59 12.10
C LYS A 72 2.58 -36.77 12.47
N ARG A 73 1.99 -37.94 12.68
CA ARG A 73 2.76 -39.16 12.90
C ARG A 73 3.65 -39.53 11.71
N SER A 74 3.17 -39.30 10.48
CA SER A 74 3.96 -39.53 9.25
C SER A 74 5.26 -38.73 9.15
N ASN A 75 5.40 -37.68 9.95
CA ASN A 75 6.61 -36.84 10.01
C ASN A 75 7.52 -37.24 11.19
N ASN A 76 7.26 -38.38 11.85
CA ASN A 76 7.89 -38.78 13.10
C ASN A 76 7.74 -37.74 14.22
N GLU A 77 6.59 -37.04 14.24
CA GLU A 77 6.25 -36.05 15.25
C GLU A 77 5.29 -36.69 16.29
N SER A 78 5.42 -36.26 17.54
CA SER A 78 4.55 -36.66 18.67
C SER A 78 3.93 -35.43 19.32
N ALA A 79 2.65 -35.50 19.72
CA ALA A 79 2.00 -34.44 20.46
C ALA A 79 2.56 -34.32 21.87
N VAL A 80 2.87 -35.49 22.53
CA VAL A 80 3.54 -35.53 23.83
C VAL A 80 4.91 -34.85 23.76
N SER A 81 5.69 -35.15 22.72
CA SER A 81 7.00 -34.49 22.48
C SER A 81 6.87 -33.00 22.31
N ALA A 82 5.88 -32.53 21.51
CA ALA A 82 5.62 -31.12 21.32
C ALA A 82 5.15 -30.41 22.60
N ALA A 83 4.33 -31.07 23.42
CA ALA A 83 3.88 -30.59 24.73
C ALA A 83 5.05 -30.48 25.72
N ALA A 84 5.92 -31.50 25.78
CA ALA A 84 7.14 -31.45 26.60
C ALA A 84 8.08 -30.29 26.15
N TYR A 85 8.23 -30.09 24.84
CA TYR A 85 9.03 -29.00 24.28
C TYR A 85 8.50 -27.61 24.67
N GLN A 86 7.17 -27.38 24.54
CA GLN A 86 6.61 -26.07 24.82
C GLN A 86 6.53 -25.77 26.32
N SER A 87 6.25 -26.77 27.15
CA SER A 87 6.06 -26.58 28.60
C SER A 87 7.35 -26.66 29.42
N GLY A 88 8.43 -27.23 28.84
CA GLY A 88 9.67 -27.55 29.55
C GLY A 88 9.53 -28.68 30.56
N GLU A 89 8.41 -29.42 30.53
CA GLU A 89 8.13 -30.56 31.44
C GLU A 89 8.71 -31.86 30.94
N LYS A 90 8.94 -32.77 31.86
CA LYS A 90 9.24 -34.17 31.55
C LYS A 90 7.92 -34.93 31.37
N LEU A 91 7.63 -35.36 30.13
CA LEU A 91 6.44 -36.12 29.82
C LEU A 91 6.80 -37.50 29.30
N PHE A 92 6.10 -38.53 29.75
CA PHE A 92 6.29 -39.90 29.27
C PHE A 92 5.37 -40.16 28.08
N SER A 93 5.94 -40.56 26.94
CA SER A 93 5.17 -40.94 25.75
C SER A 93 4.82 -42.42 25.83
N GLU A 94 3.51 -42.74 26.00
CA GLU A 94 3.02 -44.11 25.99
C GLU A 94 3.18 -44.76 24.60
N TYR A 95 3.12 -44.00 23.54
CA TYR A 95 3.31 -44.51 22.18
C TYR A 95 4.77 -44.89 21.90
N ASP A 96 5.73 -44.00 22.24
CA ASP A 96 7.15 -44.23 22.02
C ASP A 96 7.81 -45.04 23.14
N GLN A 97 7.13 -45.24 24.29
CA GLN A 97 7.64 -45.88 25.51
C GLN A 97 8.92 -45.22 26.02
N GLU A 98 9.00 -43.90 25.90
CA GLU A 98 10.16 -43.12 26.35
C GLU A 98 9.78 -41.78 26.96
N GLN A 99 10.68 -41.23 27.76
CA GLN A 99 10.50 -39.92 28.38
C GLN A 99 10.94 -38.83 27.44
N LYS A 100 10.05 -37.86 27.14
CA LYS A 100 10.33 -36.64 26.33
C LYS A 100 10.71 -35.50 27.26
N TYR A 101 11.89 -34.95 27.09
CA TYR A 101 12.38 -33.85 27.91
C TYR A 101 13.35 -32.95 27.15
N TYR A 102 13.22 -31.63 27.34
CA TYR A 102 14.02 -30.59 26.67
C TYR A 102 14.67 -29.68 27.74
N PRO A 103 15.84 -30.04 28.31
CA PRO A 103 16.40 -29.41 29.50
C PRO A 103 16.82 -27.93 29.32
N TYR A 104 16.98 -27.47 28.08
CA TYR A 104 17.43 -26.11 27.79
C TYR A 104 16.30 -25.08 27.64
N LYS A 105 15.08 -25.43 28.09
CA LYS A 105 13.89 -24.59 27.98
C LYS A 105 13.66 -23.77 29.29
N ASN A 106 14.63 -22.94 29.67
CA ASN A 106 14.52 -22.04 30.82
C ASN A 106 13.72 -20.75 30.53
N GLU A 107 13.21 -20.65 29.31
CA GLU A 107 12.50 -19.48 28.80
C GLU A 107 10.99 -19.51 29.01
N VAL A 108 10.45 -20.59 29.60
CA VAL A 108 9.00 -20.74 29.83
C VAL A 108 8.59 -19.88 31.04
N THR A 109 7.90 -18.78 30.78
CA THR A 109 7.43 -17.85 31.81
C THR A 109 6.02 -18.18 32.30
N HIS A 110 5.20 -18.80 31.47
CA HIS A 110 3.84 -19.21 31.82
C HIS A 110 3.41 -20.46 31.02
N LYS A 111 2.60 -21.32 31.61
CA LYS A 111 2.00 -22.48 30.95
C LYS A 111 0.65 -22.78 31.56
N GLU A 112 -0.33 -23.13 30.73
CA GLU A 112 -1.72 -23.35 31.15
C GLU A 112 -2.45 -24.26 30.16
N ILE A 113 -3.37 -25.07 30.65
CA ILE A 113 -4.29 -25.89 29.85
C ILE A 113 -5.69 -25.33 30.06
N LEU A 114 -6.38 -25.01 28.99
CA LEU A 114 -7.76 -24.55 29.00
C LEU A 114 -8.68 -25.65 28.50
N LEU A 115 -9.60 -26.04 29.35
CA LEU A 115 -10.55 -27.11 29.07
C LEU A 115 -11.92 -26.52 28.71
N PRO A 116 -12.61 -27.04 27.68
CA PRO A 116 -14.05 -26.79 27.52
C PRO A 116 -14.86 -27.44 28.66
N PRO A 117 -16.08 -26.96 28.95
CA PRO A 117 -16.84 -27.38 30.11
C PRO A 117 -17.12 -28.88 30.22
N HIS A 118 -17.17 -29.58 29.10
CA HIS A 118 -17.44 -31.02 29.00
C HIS A 118 -16.18 -31.90 29.03
N ALA A 119 -14.98 -31.26 29.05
CA ALA A 119 -13.75 -32.03 29.11
C ALA A 119 -13.51 -32.65 30.48
N PRO A 120 -12.98 -33.87 30.54
CA PRO A 120 -12.59 -34.50 31.80
C PRO A 120 -11.57 -33.66 32.57
N PRO A 121 -11.73 -33.45 33.87
CA PRO A 121 -10.82 -32.63 34.66
C PRO A 121 -9.37 -33.17 34.71
N GLU A 122 -9.19 -34.51 34.53
CA GLU A 122 -7.87 -35.12 34.42
C GLU A 122 -7.05 -34.65 33.25
N PHE A 123 -7.67 -34.04 32.22
CA PHE A 123 -6.97 -33.41 31.10
C PHE A 123 -6.32 -32.05 31.45
N ALA A 124 -6.48 -31.60 32.70
CA ALA A 124 -5.63 -30.55 33.25
C ALA A 124 -4.18 -31.01 33.45
N ASP A 125 -3.94 -32.35 33.55
CA ASP A 125 -2.61 -32.92 33.49
C ASP A 125 -2.14 -33.07 32.00
N ARG A 126 -1.03 -32.46 31.68
CA ARG A 126 -0.50 -32.41 30.31
C ARG A 126 -0.12 -33.80 29.80
N ASN A 127 0.47 -34.63 30.64
CA ASN A 127 0.86 -35.98 30.27
C ASN A 127 -0.37 -36.85 29.93
N THR A 128 -1.38 -36.82 30.77
CA THR A 128 -2.66 -37.52 30.58
C THR A 128 -3.38 -37.07 29.33
N LEU A 129 -3.49 -35.75 29.13
CA LEU A 129 -4.14 -35.14 27.95
C LEU A 129 -3.52 -35.64 26.63
N TRP A 130 -2.21 -35.45 26.48
CA TRP A 130 -1.57 -35.69 25.18
C TRP A 130 -1.39 -37.18 24.88
N ASN A 131 -1.18 -38.05 25.88
CA ASN A 131 -1.23 -39.50 25.68
C ASN A 131 -2.64 -39.96 25.30
N SER A 132 -3.67 -39.47 25.97
CA SER A 132 -5.06 -39.79 25.63
C SER A 132 -5.41 -39.36 24.20
N ALA A 133 -4.98 -38.14 23.78
CA ALA A 133 -5.19 -37.64 22.41
C ALA A 133 -4.46 -38.48 21.37
N GLU A 134 -3.19 -38.84 21.59
CA GLU A 134 -2.40 -39.71 20.70
C GLU A 134 -2.95 -41.15 20.59
N ALA A 135 -3.44 -41.71 21.67
CA ALA A 135 -4.03 -43.04 21.70
C ALA A 135 -5.24 -43.20 20.77
N GLN A 136 -5.96 -42.09 20.51
CA GLN A 136 -7.10 -42.08 19.56
C GLN A 136 -6.62 -42.13 18.10
N GLU A 137 -5.36 -41.83 17.82
CA GLU A 137 -4.82 -41.68 16.48
C GLU A 137 -4.02 -42.88 16.03
N LYS A 138 -4.73 -43.90 15.51
CA LYS A 138 -4.16 -45.24 15.22
C LYS A 138 -3.44 -45.32 13.87
N GLN A 139 -3.73 -44.39 12.93
CA GLN A 139 -3.20 -44.46 11.58
C GLN A 139 -1.79 -43.84 11.52
N TRP A 140 -0.92 -44.39 10.67
CA TRP A 140 0.46 -43.88 10.45
C TRP A 140 0.51 -42.43 9.99
N ASN A 141 -0.49 -41.95 9.27
CA ASN A 141 -0.58 -40.57 8.74
C ASN A 141 -1.50 -39.67 9.58
N SER A 142 -1.84 -40.07 10.80
CA SER A 142 -2.73 -39.30 11.67
C SER A 142 -2.18 -37.92 12.02
N GLN A 143 -3.08 -36.96 12.03
CA GLN A 143 -2.84 -35.63 12.60
C GLN A 143 -3.06 -35.73 14.12
N LEU A 144 -2.01 -35.42 14.89
CA LEU A 144 -1.99 -35.60 16.34
C LEU A 144 -2.43 -34.34 17.09
N ALA A 145 -1.93 -33.20 16.69
CA ALA A 145 -2.24 -31.90 17.26
C ALA A 145 -2.11 -30.78 16.23
N ARG A 146 -2.77 -29.65 16.49
CA ARG A 146 -2.51 -28.41 15.76
C ARG A 146 -1.66 -27.49 16.63
N ARG A 147 -0.58 -26.96 16.06
CA ARG A 147 0.36 -26.08 16.76
C ARG A 147 0.32 -24.69 16.18
N PHE A 148 0.21 -23.69 17.06
CA PHE A 148 0.43 -22.29 16.76
C PHE A 148 1.73 -21.81 17.38
N VAL A 149 2.40 -20.89 16.68
CA VAL A 149 3.49 -20.08 17.23
C VAL A 149 3.14 -18.64 16.93
N LEU A 150 2.92 -17.85 17.98
CA LEU A 150 2.45 -16.47 17.90
C LEU A 150 3.51 -15.55 18.50
N ALA A 151 3.95 -14.52 17.76
CA ALA A 151 4.75 -13.46 18.37
C ALA A 151 3.82 -12.55 19.20
N ILE A 152 4.19 -12.29 20.43
CA ILE A 152 3.49 -11.38 21.31
C ILE A 152 4.05 -9.96 21.09
N PRO A 153 3.20 -8.93 20.89
CA PRO A 153 3.67 -7.55 20.81
C PRO A 153 4.40 -7.14 22.08
N ARG A 154 5.63 -6.64 21.94
CA ARG A 154 6.48 -6.17 23.07
C ARG A 154 5.93 -4.93 23.76
N GLU A 155 5.05 -4.23 23.07
CA GLU A 155 4.37 -3.03 23.52
C GLU A 155 3.30 -3.34 24.59
N ILE A 156 2.91 -4.62 24.73
CA ILE A 156 2.03 -5.11 25.81
C ILE A 156 2.89 -5.45 27.02
N PRO A 157 2.51 -5.05 28.24
CA PRO A 157 3.23 -5.40 29.45
C PRO A 157 3.32 -6.92 29.67
N PRO A 158 4.48 -7.46 30.10
CA PRO A 158 4.68 -8.91 30.26
C PRO A 158 3.67 -9.60 31.19
N GLU A 159 3.21 -8.91 32.22
CA GLU A 159 2.19 -9.40 33.17
C GLU A 159 0.82 -9.66 32.50
N GLN A 160 0.58 -9.08 31.34
CA GLN A 160 -0.66 -9.26 30.57
C GLN A 160 -0.56 -10.38 29.53
N TYR A 161 0.62 -10.93 29.25
CA TYR A 161 0.81 -11.94 28.21
C TYR A 161 -0.07 -13.18 28.43
N ALA A 162 -0.14 -13.68 29.65
CA ALA A 162 -0.97 -14.84 29.99
C ALA A 162 -2.46 -14.56 29.77
N GLY A 163 -2.92 -13.36 30.15
CA GLY A 163 -4.30 -12.90 29.91
C GLY A 163 -4.63 -12.85 28.42
N LEU A 164 -3.76 -12.22 27.63
CA LEU A 164 -3.89 -12.11 26.17
C LEU A 164 -4.05 -13.47 25.49
N ILE A 165 -3.17 -14.44 25.81
CA ILE A 165 -3.21 -15.76 25.18
C ILE A 165 -4.43 -16.56 25.67
N ARG A 166 -4.79 -16.42 26.95
CA ARG A 166 -5.99 -17.06 27.51
C ARG A 166 -7.26 -16.60 26.83
N ASP A 167 -7.42 -15.29 26.64
CA ASP A 167 -8.59 -14.70 25.97
C ASP A 167 -8.70 -15.17 24.53
N TYR A 168 -7.57 -15.13 23.78
CA TYR A 168 -7.53 -15.64 22.42
C TYR A 168 -7.89 -17.13 22.36
N CYS A 169 -7.33 -17.97 23.24
CA CYS A 169 -7.63 -19.40 23.26
C CYS A 169 -9.10 -19.68 23.62
N ARG A 170 -9.66 -18.97 24.59
CA ARG A 170 -11.06 -19.11 24.99
C ARG A 170 -12.01 -18.73 23.87
N GLU A 171 -11.77 -17.60 23.22
CA GLU A 171 -12.64 -17.07 22.19
C GLU A 171 -12.66 -17.94 20.92
N PHE A 172 -11.48 -18.38 20.46
CA PHE A 172 -11.35 -19.01 19.15
C PHE A 172 -11.25 -20.54 19.16
N PHE A 173 -10.87 -21.15 20.29
CA PHE A 173 -10.64 -22.59 20.35
C PHE A 173 -11.52 -23.29 21.40
N VAL A 174 -11.45 -22.88 22.66
CA VAL A 174 -12.15 -23.54 23.74
C VAL A 174 -13.67 -23.40 23.57
N SER A 175 -14.16 -22.25 23.15
CA SER A 175 -15.57 -22.00 22.79
C SER A 175 -16.09 -22.93 21.68
N LYS A 176 -15.19 -23.50 20.87
CA LYS A 176 -15.51 -24.47 19.81
C LYS A 176 -15.33 -25.93 20.25
N GLY A 177 -14.98 -26.18 21.52
CA GLY A 177 -14.81 -27.48 22.08
C GLY A 177 -13.40 -28.08 21.94
N MET A 178 -12.40 -27.30 21.54
CA MET A 178 -10.99 -27.72 21.53
C MET A 178 -10.39 -27.55 22.93
N ILE A 179 -9.50 -28.46 23.33
CA ILE A 179 -8.60 -28.21 24.46
C ILE A 179 -7.41 -27.42 23.93
N ALA A 180 -7.04 -26.35 24.64
CA ALA A 180 -5.90 -25.49 24.30
C ALA A 180 -4.86 -25.59 25.43
N ASP A 181 -3.68 -26.12 25.07
CA ASP A 181 -2.50 -26.17 25.94
C ASP A 181 -1.51 -25.14 25.45
N PHE A 182 -1.23 -24.09 26.22
CA PHE A 182 -0.31 -23.05 25.80
C PHE A 182 0.84 -22.82 26.76
N ALA A 183 1.95 -22.35 26.23
CA ALA A 183 3.10 -21.90 27.00
C ALA A 183 3.67 -20.61 26.37
N ILE A 184 4.11 -19.71 27.24
CA ILE A 184 4.74 -18.44 26.83
C ILE A 184 6.25 -18.56 27.07
N HIS A 185 7.01 -18.25 26.02
CA HIS A 185 8.46 -18.22 26.05
C HIS A 185 8.94 -16.78 25.94
N ASP A 186 9.76 -16.36 26.89
CA ASP A 186 10.42 -15.07 26.88
C ASP A 186 11.82 -15.20 27.48
N LYS A 187 12.84 -14.93 26.65
CA LYS A 187 14.25 -14.92 27.06
C LYS A 187 14.74 -13.54 27.49
N GLY A 188 13.90 -12.52 27.39
CA GLY A 188 14.30 -11.14 27.54
C GLY A 188 15.10 -10.60 26.34
N ASP A 189 15.13 -11.35 25.23
CA ASP A 189 15.83 -10.96 23.98
C ASP A 189 14.96 -10.11 23.05
N GLY A 190 13.76 -9.71 23.51
CA GLY A 190 12.80 -8.92 22.78
C GLY A 190 11.99 -9.70 21.77
N ASN A 191 11.87 -11.01 21.92
CA ASN A 191 11.03 -11.89 21.11
C ASN A 191 10.09 -12.79 21.95
N PRO A 192 9.21 -12.18 22.80
CA PRO A 192 8.21 -12.95 23.51
C PRO A 192 7.27 -13.64 22.53
N HIS A 193 7.00 -14.93 22.74
CA HIS A 193 6.14 -15.71 21.87
C HIS A 193 5.41 -16.82 22.60
N ALA A 194 4.22 -17.14 22.10
CA ALA A 194 3.40 -18.21 22.63
C ALA A 194 3.40 -19.42 21.71
N HIS A 195 3.52 -20.59 22.31
CA HIS A 195 3.22 -21.87 21.69
C HIS A 195 1.86 -22.33 22.18
N ILE A 196 0.97 -22.74 21.26
CA ILE A 196 -0.35 -23.28 21.58
C ILE A 196 -0.50 -24.61 20.88
N LEU A 197 -0.85 -25.66 21.62
CA LEU A 197 -1.25 -26.95 21.09
C LEU A 197 -2.76 -27.13 21.27
N LEU A 198 -3.43 -27.54 20.20
CA LEU A 198 -4.87 -27.78 20.16
C LEU A 198 -5.15 -29.23 19.81
N THR A 199 -6.16 -29.79 20.47
CA THR A 199 -6.67 -31.12 20.13
C THR A 199 -7.36 -31.12 18.76
N MET A 200 -7.32 -32.26 18.08
CA MET A 200 -7.85 -32.45 16.72
C MET A 200 -9.18 -33.20 16.68
N ARG A 201 -9.68 -33.60 17.84
CA ARG A 201 -10.97 -34.29 18.02
C ARG A 201 -11.85 -33.49 18.98
N ALA A 202 -13.14 -33.49 18.70
CA ALA A 202 -14.12 -33.04 19.65
C ALA A 202 -14.39 -34.15 20.69
N MET A 203 -15.03 -33.76 21.77
CA MET A 203 -15.55 -34.66 22.79
C MET A 203 -17.08 -34.56 22.85
N ASP A 204 -17.72 -35.61 23.31
CA ASP A 204 -19.14 -35.56 23.64
C ASP A 204 -19.39 -34.91 25.01
N GLU A 205 -20.65 -34.77 25.41
CA GLU A 205 -21.04 -34.16 26.68
C GLU A 205 -20.54 -34.95 27.92
N LYS A 206 -20.10 -36.19 27.71
CA LYS A 206 -19.53 -37.07 28.74
C LYS A 206 -18.01 -37.09 28.76
N GLY A 207 -17.38 -36.22 27.95
CA GLY A 207 -15.92 -36.11 27.86
C GLY A 207 -15.25 -37.21 27.05
N LYS A 208 -15.98 -37.99 26.26
CA LYS A 208 -15.41 -39.04 25.42
C LYS A 208 -15.04 -38.50 24.06
N TRP A 209 -13.86 -38.89 23.56
CA TRP A 209 -13.37 -38.50 22.22
C TRP A 209 -14.31 -38.99 21.11
N LEU A 210 -14.76 -38.10 20.28
CA LEU A 210 -15.54 -38.40 19.08
C LEU A 210 -14.61 -38.76 17.91
N PRO A 211 -15.09 -39.59 16.94
CA PRO A 211 -14.36 -39.84 15.71
C PRO A 211 -14.24 -38.58 14.90
N LYS A 212 -13.10 -38.37 14.21
CA LYS A 212 -12.90 -37.18 13.31
C LYS A 212 -13.93 -37.08 12.18
N SER A 213 -14.50 -38.23 11.81
CA SER A 213 -15.49 -38.31 10.75
C SER A 213 -16.37 -39.55 10.94
N ARG A 214 -17.58 -39.45 10.42
CA ARG A 214 -18.57 -40.53 10.40
C ARG A 214 -18.93 -40.88 8.96
N LYS A 215 -19.34 -42.10 8.77
CA LYS A 215 -19.93 -42.57 7.52
C LYS A 215 -21.41 -42.22 7.53
N VAL A 216 -21.84 -41.45 6.51
CA VAL A 216 -23.23 -41.07 6.32
C VAL A 216 -23.71 -41.75 5.05
N TYR A 217 -24.91 -42.40 5.12
CA TYR A 217 -25.52 -43.01 3.94
C TYR A 217 -26.32 -41.98 3.18
N ASP A 218 -26.15 -41.97 1.86
CA ASP A 218 -26.95 -41.11 0.97
C ASP A 218 -28.37 -41.66 0.91
N LEU A 219 -29.33 -40.76 1.05
CA LEU A 219 -30.76 -41.08 0.98
C LEU A 219 -31.32 -40.61 -0.34
N ASP A 220 -32.34 -41.33 -0.84
CA ASP A 220 -33.14 -40.91 -1.99
C ASP A 220 -34.24 -39.89 -1.58
N GLU A 221 -35.08 -39.51 -2.53
CA GLU A 221 -36.18 -38.55 -2.30
C GLU A 221 -37.25 -39.08 -1.30
N ASN A 222 -37.28 -40.40 -1.04
CA ASN A 222 -38.21 -41.05 -0.12
C ASN A 222 -37.57 -41.26 1.27
N GLY A 223 -36.28 -40.86 1.46
CA GLY A 223 -35.56 -41.08 2.70
C GLY A 223 -34.95 -42.48 2.82
N GLU A 224 -34.94 -43.30 1.79
CA GLU A 224 -34.35 -44.65 1.76
C GLU A 224 -32.86 -44.55 1.32
N ARG A 225 -32.06 -45.53 1.78
CA ARG A 225 -30.63 -45.59 1.43
C ARG A 225 -30.47 -45.98 -0.06
N ILE A 226 -29.67 -45.20 -0.76
CA ILE A 226 -29.36 -45.45 -2.15
C ILE A 226 -28.41 -46.66 -2.28
N ARG A 227 -28.78 -47.63 -3.14
CA ARG A 227 -27.96 -48.81 -3.45
C ARG A 227 -27.15 -48.60 -4.72
N LEU A 228 -25.84 -48.85 -4.64
CA LEU A 228 -24.95 -48.82 -5.80
C LEU A 228 -25.15 -50.10 -6.68
N PRO A 229 -24.76 -50.07 -7.98
CA PRO A 229 -24.80 -51.28 -8.83
C PRO A 229 -24.00 -52.45 -8.27
N SER A 230 -22.97 -52.18 -7.43
CA SER A 230 -22.18 -53.20 -6.72
C SER A 230 -22.90 -53.86 -5.53
N GLY A 231 -24.16 -53.50 -5.30
CA GLY A 231 -24.94 -53.98 -4.16
C GLY A 231 -24.62 -53.32 -2.82
N ARG A 232 -23.62 -52.43 -2.75
CA ARG A 232 -23.24 -51.67 -1.57
C ARG A 232 -24.12 -50.43 -1.43
N TRP A 233 -24.35 -50.01 -0.16
CA TRP A 233 -25.02 -48.73 0.10
C TRP A 233 -24.13 -47.56 -0.26
N LYS A 234 -24.66 -46.58 -1.01
CA LYS A 234 -24.01 -45.33 -1.29
C LYS A 234 -23.82 -44.55 0.01
N SER A 235 -22.61 -44.06 0.23
CA SER A 235 -22.27 -43.35 1.44
C SER A 235 -21.09 -42.43 1.20
N HIS A 236 -21.08 -41.33 1.92
CA HIS A 236 -19.93 -40.39 1.96
C HIS A 236 -19.40 -40.28 3.37
N LYS A 237 -18.23 -39.67 3.47
CA LYS A 237 -17.56 -39.39 4.75
C LYS A 237 -17.86 -37.97 5.14
N GLU A 238 -18.48 -37.77 6.27
CA GLU A 238 -18.74 -36.46 6.85
C GLU A 238 -17.80 -36.22 8.02
N ASN A 239 -17.18 -35.05 8.09
CA ASN A 239 -16.35 -34.67 9.22
C ASN A 239 -17.23 -34.33 10.43
N THR A 240 -16.84 -34.79 11.61
CA THR A 240 -17.56 -34.51 12.86
C THR A 240 -17.50 -33.03 13.22
N VAL A 241 -16.38 -32.38 12.90
CA VAL A 241 -16.14 -30.95 13.10
C VAL A 241 -15.47 -30.36 11.86
N ASP A 242 -15.67 -29.08 11.61
CA ASP A 242 -15.15 -28.36 10.45
C ASP A 242 -13.77 -27.71 10.69
N TRP A 243 -13.11 -27.99 11.80
CA TRP A 243 -11.86 -27.35 12.25
C TRP A 243 -10.70 -27.42 11.24
N ASN A 244 -10.77 -28.34 10.26
CA ASN A 244 -9.79 -28.49 9.20
C ASN A 244 -10.11 -27.68 7.94
N ASP A 245 -11.21 -26.94 7.90
CA ASP A 245 -11.55 -26.10 6.78
C ASP A 245 -10.53 -24.96 6.63
N ARG A 246 -10.17 -24.67 5.39
CA ARG A 246 -9.18 -23.61 5.07
C ARG A 246 -9.57 -22.25 5.59
N LYS A 247 -10.88 -21.96 5.72
CA LYS A 247 -11.41 -20.70 6.26
C LYS A 247 -10.85 -20.37 7.65
N TYR A 248 -10.63 -21.41 8.49
CA TYR A 248 -10.16 -21.19 9.85
C TYR A 248 -8.75 -20.63 9.95
N ALA A 249 -7.88 -20.92 8.99
CA ALA A 249 -6.54 -20.33 8.99
C ALA A 249 -6.59 -18.79 8.95
N GLU A 250 -7.52 -18.23 8.17
CA GLU A 250 -7.74 -16.77 8.10
C GLU A 250 -8.46 -16.24 9.34
N ILE A 251 -9.53 -16.94 9.79
CA ILE A 251 -10.30 -16.59 11.00
C ILE A 251 -9.37 -16.52 12.22
N TRP A 252 -8.53 -17.51 12.43
CA TRP A 252 -7.61 -17.55 13.56
C TRP A 252 -6.51 -16.50 13.49
N ARG A 253 -6.00 -16.20 12.28
CA ARG A 253 -5.03 -15.14 12.10
C ARG A 253 -5.64 -13.76 12.38
N GLN A 254 -6.84 -13.52 11.83
CA GLN A 254 -7.55 -12.27 12.10
C GLN A 254 -7.89 -12.15 13.58
N GLY A 255 -8.41 -13.23 14.19
CA GLY A 255 -8.73 -13.25 15.61
C GLY A 255 -7.52 -12.97 16.51
N TRP A 256 -6.33 -13.47 16.15
CA TRP A 256 -5.09 -13.12 16.86
C TRP A 256 -4.77 -11.63 16.75
N ALA A 257 -4.85 -11.07 15.53
CA ALA A 257 -4.63 -9.65 15.34
C ALA A 257 -5.62 -8.79 16.14
N ASP A 258 -6.91 -9.14 16.10
CA ASP A 258 -7.97 -8.41 16.79
C ASP A 258 -7.78 -8.47 18.32
N THR A 259 -7.47 -9.67 18.87
CA THR A 259 -7.23 -9.82 20.30
C THR A 259 -6.01 -9.03 20.76
N ALA A 260 -4.88 -9.13 20.04
CA ALA A 260 -3.68 -8.37 20.35
C ALA A 260 -3.92 -6.85 20.25
N ASN A 261 -4.67 -6.41 19.25
CA ASN A 261 -5.00 -5.00 19.08
C ASN A 261 -5.89 -4.45 20.21
N ARG A 262 -6.81 -5.25 20.75
CA ARG A 262 -7.60 -4.87 21.96
C ARG A 262 -6.68 -4.59 23.15
N TYR A 263 -5.65 -5.43 23.35
CA TYR A 263 -4.69 -5.26 24.44
C TYR A 263 -3.76 -4.05 24.20
N LEU A 264 -3.32 -3.82 22.96
CA LEU A 264 -2.54 -2.62 22.61
C LEU A 264 -3.35 -1.35 22.86
N GLU A 265 -4.62 -1.34 22.47
CA GLU A 265 -5.51 -0.20 22.70
C GLU A 265 -5.77 0.05 24.20
N ALA A 266 -6.01 -0.99 24.99
CA ALA A 266 -6.19 -0.91 26.43
C ALA A 266 -4.94 -0.32 27.13
N ASN A 267 -3.76 -0.54 26.57
CA ASN A 267 -2.49 0.03 27.05
C ASN A 267 -2.14 1.37 26.37
N SER A 268 -3.08 2.01 25.65
CA SER A 268 -2.89 3.30 24.95
C SER A 268 -1.73 3.27 23.96
N ARG A 269 -1.47 2.11 23.33
CA ARG A 269 -0.42 1.95 22.32
C ARG A 269 -0.98 2.26 20.94
N PRO A 270 -0.28 3.07 20.11
CA PRO A 270 -0.71 3.40 18.75
C PRO A 270 -0.45 2.27 17.75
N GLU A 271 0.43 1.34 18.09
CA GLU A 271 0.82 0.22 17.24
C GLU A 271 -0.39 -0.70 16.99
N ARG A 272 -0.46 -1.29 15.78
CA ARG A 272 -1.49 -2.25 15.44
C ARG A 272 -0.88 -3.44 14.69
N LEU A 273 -1.35 -4.63 15.04
CA LEU A 273 -1.00 -5.88 14.37
C LEU A 273 -1.95 -6.12 13.18
N ASP A 274 -1.40 -6.33 12.01
CA ASP A 274 -2.15 -6.74 10.81
C ASP A 274 -1.43 -7.94 10.16
N LEU A 275 -2.12 -9.08 10.11
CA LEU A 275 -1.60 -10.34 9.58
C LEU A 275 -2.01 -10.61 8.13
N ARG A 276 -2.70 -9.67 7.48
CA ARG A 276 -3.02 -9.75 6.06
C ARG A 276 -1.74 -9.61 5.22
N SER A 277 -1.77 -10.11 4.00
CA SER A 277 -0.65 -9.87 3.07
C SER A 277 -0.51 -8.38 2.75
N TYR A 278 0.69 -7.91 2.42
CA TYR A 278 0.93 -6.51 2.05
C TYR A 278 0.00 -6.02 0.94
N ALA A 279 -0.28 -6.86 -0.05
CA ALA A 279 -1.23 -6.53 -1.11
C ALA A 279 -2.65 -6.24 -0.57
N ARG A 280 -3.13 -7.02 0.41
CA ARG A 280 -4.44 -6.82 1.06
C ARG A 280 -4.45 -5.62 2.03
N GLN A 281 -3.28 -5.24 2.54
CA GLN A 281 -3.09 -4.03 3.35
C GLN A 281 -2.95 -2.77 2.49
N GLY A 282 -2.88 -2.90 1.16
CA GLY A 282 -2.57 -1.79 0.26
C GLY A 282 -1.11 -1.30 0.35
N ILE A 283 -0.24 -2.10 0.94
CA ILE A 283 1.19 -1.80 1.08
C ILE A 283 1.92 -2.37 -0.14
N ASP A 284 2.43 -1.47 -0.97
CA ASP A 284 3.19 -1.84 -2.14
C ASP A 284 4.67 -2.07 -1.77
N LYS A 285 4.92 -3.21 -1.10
CA LYS A 285 6.25 -3.71 -0.75
C LYS A 285 6.33 -5.20 -1.01
N ILE A 286 7.50 -5.68 -1.39
CA ILE A 286 7.80 -7.10 -1.51
C ILE A 286 8.09 -7.64 -0.11
N PRO A 287 7.38 -8.69 0.37
CA PRO A 287 7.63 -9.28 1.68
C PRO A 287 8.97 -10.03 1.68
N THR A 288 9.69 -9.96 2.80
CA THR A 288 10.89 -10.78 3.01
C THR A 288 10.53 -12.23 3.29
N VAL A 289 11.45 -13.15 2.98
CA VAL A 289 11.30 -14.58 3.23
C VAL A 289 11.78 -14.92 4.64
N HIS A 290 11.02 -15.74 5.37
CA HIS A 290 11.41 -16.18 6.71
C HIS A 290 12.67 -17.06 6.65
N MET A 291 13.72 -16.67 7.37
CA MET A 291 15.02 -17.34 7.32
C MET A 291 15.10 -18.61 8.18
N GLY A 292 14.33 -18.68 9.26
CA GLY A 292 14.44 -19.75 10.23
C GLY A 292 15.69 -19.67 11.12
N PRO A 293 15.74 -20.44 12.24
CA PRO A 293 16.82 -20.32 13.23
C PRO A 293 18.21 -20.65 12.69
N ALA A 294 18.32 -21.72 11.90
CA ALA A 294 19.61 -22.17 11.37
C ALA A 294 20.24 -21.13 10.43
N VAL A 295 19.45 -20.61 9.48
CA VAL A 295 19.89 -19.56 8.54
C VAL A 295 20.24 -18.27 9.29
N CYS A 296 19.41 -17.88 10.28
CA CYS A 296 19.71 -16.71 11.14
C CYS A 296 21.06 -16.87 11.88
N GLN A 297 21.36 -18.05 12.39
CA GLN A 297 22.66 -18.32 13.05
C GLN A 297 23.83 -18.25 12.09
N MET A 298 23.69 -18.80 10.87
CA MET A 298 24.71 -18.71 9.84
C MET A 298 24.99 -17.24 9.46
N GLU A 299 23.95 -16.47 9.20
CA GLU A 299 24.07 -15.03 8.88
C GLU A 299 24.70 -14.22 10.02
N LYS A 300 24.35 -14.51 11.30
CA LYS A 300 25.00 -13.90 12.47
C LYS A 300 26.49 -14.22 12.56
N LYS A 301 26.92 -15.36 12.06
CA LYS A 301 28.34 -15.76 11.97
C LYS A 301 29.05 -15.22 10.73
N GLY A 302 28.39 -14.38 9.92
CA GLY A 302 28.94 -13.81 8.69
C GLY A 302 28.87 -14.74 7.48
N ILE A 303 28.23 -15.90 7.60
CA ILE A 303 28.05 -16.85 6.49
C ILE A 303 26.85 -16.39 5.66
N GLN A 304 27.11 -15.97 4.42
CA GLN A 304 26.05 -15.57 3.50
C GLN A 304 25.25 -16.77 3.02
N THR A 305 23.94 -16.68 3.11
CA THR A 305 23.01 -17.73 2.65
C THR A 305 22.16 -17.25 1.47
N ASN A 306 21.65 -18.17 0.67
CA ASN A 306 20.77 -17.83 -0.46
C ASN A 306 19.52 -17.05 0.00
N ILE A 307 18.90 -17.45 1.12
CA ILE A 307 17.73 -16.77 1.69
C ILE A 307 18.12 -15.40 2.26
N GLY A 308 19.29 -15.29 2.88
CA GLY A 308 19.84 -14.02 3.37
C GLY A 308 20.10 -13.04 2.23
N ASN A 309 20.73 -13.52 1.15
CA ASN A 309 20.96 -12.73 -0.06
C ASN A 309 19.64 -12.25 -0.67
N LEU A 310 18.69 -13.17 -0.87
CA LEU A 310 17.36 -12.82 -1.39
C LEU A 310 16.69 -11.74 -0.53
N ASN A 311 16.78 -11.83 0.79
CA ASN A 311 16.22 -10.81 1.68
C ASN A 311 16.94 -9.45 1.58
N ARG A 312 18.26 -9.45 1.33
CA ARG A 312 19.03 -8.23 1.04
C ARG A 312 18.56 -7.58 -0.26
N ASP A 313 18.39 -8.38 -1.32
CA ASP A 313 17.89 -7.91 -2.61
C ASP A 313 16.45 -7.35 -2.49
N ILE A 314 15.58 -8.03 -1.77
CA ILE A 314 14.19 -7.54 -1.50
C ILE A 314 14.23 -6.21 -0.75
N LYS A 315 15.07 -6.06 0.28
CA LYS A 315 15.19 -4.79 1.02
C LYS A 315 15.69 -3.67 0.12
N SER A 316 16.70 -3.95 -0.71
CA SER A 316 17.25 -3.00 -1.68
C SER A 316 16.19 -2.58 -2.70
N ALA A 317 15.45 -3.54 -3.27
CA ALA A 317 14.36 -3.27 -4.21
C ALA A 317 13.25 -2.41 -3.57
N ASN A 318 12.83 -2.73 -2.34
CA ASN A 318 11.84 -1.93 -1.62
C ASN A 318 12.31 -0.50 -1.34
N SER A 319 13.59 -0.31 -0.99
CA SER A 319 14.19 1.01 -0.79
C SER A 319 14.20 1.81 -2.09
N LEU A 320 14.62 1.20 -3.19
CA LEU A 320 14.60 1.82 -4.52
C LEU A 320 13.17 2.23 -4.94
N MET A 321 12.20 1.34 -4.77
CA MET A 321 10.79 1.66 -5.04
C MET A 321 10.29 2.85 -4.22
N GLN A 322 10.67 2.93 -2.95
CA GLN A 322 10.33 4.06 -2.09
C GLN A 322 10.94 5.37 -2.61
N SER A 323 12.21 5.37 -2.99
CA SER A 323 12.88 6.53 -3.56
C SER A 323 12.24 6.99 -4.88
N ILE A 324 11.91 6.06 -5.77
CA ILE A 324 11.21 6.35 -7.03
C ILE A 324 9.85 6.99 -6.75
N ARG A 325 9.08 6.48 -5.78
CA ARG A 325 7.77 7.09 -5.42
C ARG A 325 7.92 8.51 -4.87
N GLN A 326 8.96 8.76 -4.08
CA GLN A 326 9.26 10.12 -3.61
C GLN A 326 9.56 11.04 -4.78
N MET A 327 10.43 10.64 -5.71
CA MET A 327 10.72 11.41 -6.92
C MET A 327 9.46 11.70 -7.75
N VAL A 328 8.61 10.70 -7.96
CA VAL A 328 7.34 10.89 -8.70
C VAL A 328 6.43 11.89 -8.00
N ARG A 329 6.35 11.88 -6.67
CA ARG A 329 5.57 12.88 -5.92
C ARG A 329 6.11 14.29 -6.10
N HIS A 330 7.44 14.47 -6.02
CA HIS A 330 8.09 15.76 -6.23
C HIS A 330 7.85 16.27 -7.66
N LEU A 331 8.00 15.41 -8.67
CA LEU A 331 7.73 15.78 -10.07
C LEU A 331 6.26 16.18 -10.28
N LYS A 332 5.32 15.49 -9.66
CA LYS A 332 3.90 15.90 -9.71
C LYS A 332 3.66 17.28 -9.08
N GLY A 333 4.34 17.58 -7.96
CA GLY A 333 4.32 18.90 -7.34
C GLY A 333 4.84 19.97 -8.30
N TRP A 334 6.02 19.77 -8.88
CA TRP A 334 6.58 20.72 -9.85
C TRP A 334 5.70 20.93 -11.08
N ILE A 335 5.07 19.87 -11.58
CA ILE A 335 4.12 20.00 -12.69
C ILE A 335 2.90 20.87 -12.29
N ALA A 336 2.41 20.74 -11.06
CA ALA A 336 1.33 21.57 -10.55
C ALA A 336 1.75 23.06 -10.46
N ASP A 337 2.91 23.32 -9.86
CA ASP A 337 3.48 24.66 -9.74
C ASP A 337 3.72 25.32 -11.12
N LEU A 338 4.25 24.55 -12.07
CA LEU A 338 4.48 25.04 -13.44
C LEU A 338 3.16 25.34 -14.18
N LYS A 339 2.11 24.53 -13.94
CA LYS A 339 0.78 24.81 -14.51
C LYS A 339 0.18 26.10 -13.94
N GLU A 340 0.33 26.32 -12.64
CA GLU A 340 -0.12 27.56 -11.98
C GLU A 340 0.62 28.77 -12.51
N LYS A 341 1.96 28.72 -12.58
CA LYS A 341 2.77 29.79 -13.14
C LYS A 341 2.42 30.09 -14.61
N LYS A 342 2.18 29.03 -15.40
CA LYS A 342 1.73 29.19 -16.78
C LYS A 342 0.39 29.92 -16.84
N ALA A 343 -0.57 29.53 -15.99
CA ALA A 343 -1.87 30.20 -15.97
C ALA A 343 -1.75 31.70 -15.60
N ALA A 344 -0.95 32.02 -14.58
CA ALA A 344 -0.70 33.39 -14.16
C ALA A 344 0.00 34.22 -15.27
N LEU A 345 0.95 33.64 -15.98
CA LEU A 345 1.59 34.31 -17.11
C LEU A 345 0.66 34.53 -18.30
N MET A 346 -0.25 33.58 -18.57
CA MET A 346 -1.25 33.74 -19.62
C MET A 346 -2.24 34.83 -19.26
N GLU A 347 -2.67 34.94 -18.01
CA GLU A 347 -3.52 35.99 -17.51
C GLU A 347 -2.85 37.37 -17.58
N ALA A 348 -1.57 37.45 -17.15
CA ALA A 348 -0.79 38.68 -17.27
C ALA A 348 -0.59 39.12 -18.73
N LEU A 349 -0.37 38.17 -19.64
CA LEU A 349 -0.25 38.46 -21.08
C LEU A 349 -1.56 38.99 -21.67
N GLU A 350 -2.71 38.43 -21.25
CA GLU A 350 -4.03 38.90 -21.66
C GLU A 350 -4.27 40.34 -21.20
N GLN A 351 -3.87 40.67 -19.96
CA GLN A 351 -4.00 42.01 -19.38
C GLN A 351 -3.09 43.07 -20.05
N THR A 352 -1.95 42.63 -20.60
CA THR A 352 -1.01 43.52 -21.29
C THR A 352 -1.30 43.67 -22.80
N LYS A 353 -2.25 42.93 -23.32
CA LYS A 353 -2.62 42.98 -24.72
C LYS A 353 -3.35 44.27 -25.01
N GLU A 354 -2.77 45.10 -25.90
CA GLU A 354 -3.45 46.30 -26.35
C GLU A 354 -4.78 45.96 -27.04
N PRO A 355 -5.85 46.74 -26.74
CA PRO A 355 -7.14 46.47 -27.33
C PRO A 355 -7.10 46.60 -28.84
N THR A 356 -7.66 45.66 -29.53
CA THR A 356 -7.80 45.68 -30.97
C THR A 356 -8.74 46.79 -31.43
N ILE A 357 -8.64 47.27 -32.68
CA ILE A 357 -9.54 48.27 -33.23
C ILE A 357 -11.02 47.85 -33.09
N PRO A 358 -11.46 46.62 -33.36
CA PRO A 358 -12.83 46.19 -33.12
C PRO A 358 -13.26 46.31 -31.65
N GLU A 359 -12.37 45.97 -30.72
CA GLU A 359 -12.63 46.09 -29.29
C GLU A 359 -12.80 47.55 -28.85
N LEU A 360 -11.92 48.43 -29.32
CA LEU A 360 -12.05 49.88 -29.09
C LEU A 360 -13.36 50.44 -29.64
N LEU A 361 -13.75 50.01 -30.83
CA LEU A 361 -15.03 50.42 -31.43
C LEU A 361 -16.24 49.90 -30.67
N SER A 362 -16.15 48.68 -30.12
CA SER A 362 -17.18 48.11 -29.24
C SER A 362 -17.30 48.90 -27.94
N GLN A 363 -16.19 49.21 -27.27
CA GLN A 363 -16.13 50.03 -26.08
C GLN A 363 -16.68 51.44 -26.35
N TYR A 364 -16.41 52.03 -27.51
CA TYR A 364 -17.01 53.30 -27.93
C TYR A 364 -18.52 53.21 -28.01
N LEU A 365 -19.10 52.18 -28.61
CA LEU A 365 -20.54 51.97 -28.67
C LEU A 365 -21.17 51.81 -27.28
N GLU A 366 -20.53 51.09 -26.38
CA GLU A 366 -20.96 50.94 -25.00
C GLU A 366 -20.96 52.27 -24.24
N LEU A 367 -19.86 53.01 -24.33
CA LEU A 367 -19.75 54.34 -23.71
C LEU A 367 -20.83 55.28 -24.21
N ARG A 368 -21.06 55.29 -25.52
CA ARG A 368 -22.11 56.13 -26.14
C ARG A 368 -23.51 55.71 -25.74
N SER A 369 -23.77 54.42 -25.55
CA SER A 369 -25.01 53.88 -25.03
C SER A 369 -25.25 54.36 -23.61
N GLY A 370 -24.21 54.28 -22.75
CA GLY A 370 -24.25 54.77 -21.37
C GLY A 370 -24.55 56.26 -21.25
N GLN A 371 -23.95 57.11 -22.11
CA GLN A 371 -24.20 58.55 -22.15
C GLN A 371 -25.63 58.90 -22.51
N ARG A 372 -26.45 58.00 -23.02
CA ARG A 372 -27.85 58.18 -23.39
C ARG A 372 -28.81 57.51 -22.37
N ALA A 373 -28.35 57.15 -21.23
CA ALA A 373 -29.17 56.44 -20.24
C ALA A 373 -30.46 57.19 -19.90
N ASP A 374 -30.41 58.54 -19.90
CA ASP A 374 -31.55 59.41 -19.54
C ASP A 374 -32.35 59.88 -20.77
N TRP A 375 -32.07 59.41 -21.97
CA TRP A 375 -32.78 59.78 -23.15
C TRP A 375 -34.12 59.03 -23.29
N THR A 376 -35.10 59.64 -24.02
CA THR A 376 -36.35 58.92 -24.37
C THR A 376 -36.04 57.68 -25.23
N SER A 377 -36.88 56.66 -25.18
CA SER A 377 -36.70 55.40 -25.94
C SER A 377 -36.47 55.64 -27.44
N ARG A 378 -37.21 56.59 -28.02
CA ARG A 378 -37.07 56.97 -29.44
C ARG A 378 -35.75 57.69 -29.71
N GLY A 379 -35.28 58.53 -28.76
CA GLY A 379 -33.96 59.17 -28.82
C GLY A 379 -32.81 58.17 -28.70
N LYS A 380 -32.92 57.25 -27.76
CA LYS A 380 -31.92 56.15 -27.61
C LYS A 380 -31.76 55.36 -28.88
N LEU A 381 -32.87 54.88 -29.47
CA LEU A 381 -32.82 54.10 -30.70
C LEU A 381 -32.17 54.89 -31.86
N LYS A 382 -32.59 56.14 -32.08
CA LYS A 382 -32.05 56.98 -33.13
C LYS A 382 -30.56 57.26 -32.97
N GLY A 383 -30.14 57.50 -31.70
CA GLY A 383 -28.74 57.71 -31.36
C GLY A 383 -27.90 56.44 -31.55
N THR A 384 -28.39 55.27 -31.14
CA THR A 384 -27.71 54.01 -31.31
C THR A 384 -27.50 53.65 -32.79
N VAL A 385 -28.56 53.80 -33.62
CA VAL A 385 -28.43 53.57 -35.06
C VAL A 385 -27.39 54.52 -35.72
N ALA A 386 -27.37 55.79 -35.29
CA ALA A 386 -26.41 56.75 -35.82
C ALA A 386 -24.94 56.39 -35.46
N ASP A 387 -24.73 55.95 -34.22
CA ASP A 387 -23.37 55.56 -33.82
C ASP A 387 -22.96 54.23 -34.45
N PHE A 388 -23.89 53.27 -34.60
CA PHE A 388 -23.59 52.01 -35.32
C PHE A 388 -23.20 52.31 -36.78
N ASN A 389 -23.89 53.19 -37.48
CA ASN A 389 -23.55 53.59 -38.85
C ASN A 389 -22.16 54.27 -38.92
N LYS A 390 -21.77 55.05 -37.89
CA LYS A 390 -20.44 55.66 -37.83
C LYS A 390 -19.37 54.59 -37.63
N VAL A 391 -19.59 53.65 -36.73
CA VAL A 391 -18.67 52.54 -36.48
C VAL A 391 -18.50 51.69 -37.72
N GLN A 392 -19.58 51.37 -38.42
CA GLN A 392 -19.55 50.63 -39.67
C GLN A 392 -18.77 51.36 -40.74
N ALA A 393 -19.01 52.66 -40.91
CA ALA A 393 -18.26 53.51 -41.87
C ALA A 393 -16.75 53.56 -41.52
N ALA A 394 -16.43 53.66 -40.23
CA ALA A 394 -15.04 53.58 -39.76
C ALA A 394 -14.37 52.24 -40.09
N MET A 395 -15.07 51.14 -39.81
CA MET A 395 -14.56 49.77 -40.13
C MET A 395 -14.35 49.60 -41.61
N ASP A 396 -15.25 50.03 -42.48
CA ASP A 396 -15.13 49.96 -43.91
C ASP A 396 -13.96 50.81 -44.45
N PHE A 397 -13.76 52.01 -43.86
CA PHE A 397 -12.60 52.83 -44.16
C PHE A 397 -11.28 52.15 -43.79
N LEU A 398 -11.17 51.64 -42.56
CA LEU A 398 -9.97 50.95 -42.06
C LEU A 398 -9.63 49.72 -42.94
N ARG A 399 -10.67 48.93 -43.29
CA ARG A 399 -10.52 47.76 -44.16
C ARG A 399 -10.02 48.21 -45.58
N LYS A 400 -10.62 49.25 -46.15
CA LYS A 400 -10.22 49.80 -47.46
C LYS A 400 -8.78 50.31 -47.48
N LYS A 401 -8.29 50.81 -46.34
CA LYS A 401 -6.93 51.35 -46.19
C LYS A 401 -5.92 50.31 -45.68
N GLY A 402 -6.35 49.09 -45.40
CA GLY A 402 -5.47 48.01 -44.89
C GLY A 402 -4.98 48.23 -43.45
N ILE A 403 -5.68 49.05 -42.65
CA ILE A 403 -5.34 49.36 -41.27
C ILE A 403 -5.97 48.33 -40.38
N SER A 404 -5.16 47.47 -39.72
CA SER A 404 -5.64 46.33 -38.91
C SER A 404 -5.26 46.42 -37.43
N THR A 405 -4.28 47.27 -37.08
CA THR A 405 -3.81 47.42 -35.68
C THR A 405 -3.87 48.89 -35.27
N VAL A 406 -3.92 49.15 -33.95
CA VAL A 406 -3.92 50.50 -33.38
C VAL A 406 -2.64 51.23 -33.81
N GLU A 407 -1.49 50.56 -33.74
CA GLU A 407 -0.19 51.10 -34.17
C GLU A 407 -0.19 51.52 -35.64
N SER A 408 -0.80 50.74 -36.54
CA SER A 408 -0.94 51.11 -37.96
C SER A 408 -1.90 52.28 -38.17
N LEU A 409 -2.90 52.43 -37.29
CA LEU A 409 -3.81 53.57 -37.29
C LEU A 409 -3.09 54.84 -36.84
N ASP A 410 -2.31 54.81 -35.76
CA ASP A 410 -1.57 55.95 -35.23
C ASP A 410 -0.51 56.42 -36.25
N THR A 411 0.24 55.49 -36.82
CA THR A 411 1.22 55.80 -37.89
C THR A 411 0.53 56.54 -39.04
N ARG A 412 -0.67 56.08 -39.43
CA ARG A 412 -1.43 56.73 -40.53
C ARG A 412 -1.96 58.08 -40.15
N LEU A 413 -2.38 58.30 -38.92
CA LEU A 413 -2.79 59.61 -38.42
C LEU A 413 -1.64 60.59 -38.39
N ASP A 414 -0.47 60.17 -37.99
CA ASP A 414 0.73 60.97 -37.99
C ASP A 414 1.13 61.38 -39.42
N GLU A 415 1.12 60.48 -40.42
CA GLU A 415 1.36 60.75 -41.80
C GLU A 415 0.38 61.82 -42.38
N ILE A 416 -0.93 61.62 -42.04
CA ILE A 416 -1.93 62.62 -42.51
C ILE A 416 -1.75 63.96 -41.82
N SER A 417 -1.40 64.01 -40.53
CA SER A 417 -1.13 65.24 -39.80
C SER A 417 0.11 65.99 -40.41
N GLN A 418 1.18 65.28 -40.68
CA GLN A 418 2.36 65.85 -41.31
C GLN A 418 2.04 66.35 -42.69
N THR A 419 1.27 65.63 -43.49
CA THR A 419 0.84 66.06 -44.83
C THR A 419 -0.01 67.30 -44.74
N ALA A 420 -0.96 67.35 -43.78
CA ALA A 420 -1.80 68.57 -43.59
C ALA A 420 -0.98 69.81 -43.21
N VAL A 421 0.03 69.64 -42.33
CA VAL A 421 0.93 70.74 -41.95
C VAL A 421 1.74 71.19 -43.16
N SER A 422 2.26 70.27 -43.92
CA SER A 422 3.03 70.64 -45.14
C SER A 422 2.20 71.38 -46.21
N VAL A 423 0.94 70.95 -46.39
CA VAL A 423 -0.02 71.63 -47.29
C VAL A 423 -0.38 72.99 -46.74
N MET A 424 -0.61 73.17 -45.47
CA MET A 424 -0.88 74.46 -44.85
C MET A 424 0.29 75.40 -44.95
N GLU A 425 1.52 74.97 -44.83
CA GLU A 425 2.71 75.73 -45.04
C GLU A 425 2.87 76.14 -46.51
N GLY A 426 2.55 75.22 -47.44
CA GLY A 426 2.51 75.52 -48.86
C GLY A 426 1.50 76.56 -49.20
N VAL A 427 0.27 76.50 -48.64
CA VAL A 427 -0.74 77.55 -48.86
C VAL A 427 -0.32 78.86 -48.27
N LYS A 428 0.22 78.90 -47.05
CA LYS A 428 0.76 80.14 -46.45
C LYS A 428 1.89 80.76 -47.26
N LYS A 429 2.73 79.99 -47.96
CA LYS A 429 3.77 80.48 -48.89
C LYS A 429 3.18 81.03 -50.17
N SER A 430 2.14 80.42 -50.72
CA SER A 430 1.48 80.92 -51.92
C SER A 430 0.67 82.21 -51.65
N GLU A 431 0.07 82.35 -50.47
CA GLU A 431 -0.63 83.61 -50.06
C GLU A 431 0.33 84.79 -49.84
N LYS A 432 1.63 84.51 -49.61
CA LYS A 432 2.66 85.62 -49.53
C LYS A 432 3.18 86.12 -50.88
N TRP A 433 2.76 85.47 -51.97
CA TRP A 433 3.17 85.85 -53.32
C TRP A 433 2.02 86.40 -54.19
N CYS A 434 0.83 86.60 -53.63
CA CYS A 434 -0.25 87.45 -54.12
C CYS A 434 -0.31 88.75 -53.33
#